data_9843719b0d60fb2440a8186cf8fe3a1f
#
_entry.id   9843719b0d60fb2440a8186cf8fe3a1f
#
_cell.length_a   1.000
_cell.length_b   1.000
_cell.length_c   1.000
_cell.angle_alpha   90.00
_cell.angle_beta   90.00
_cell.angle_gamma   90.00
#
_symmetry.space_group_name_H-M   'P 1'
#
loop_
_entity.id
_entity.type
_entity.pdbx_description
1 polymer ?
#
loop_
_entity_poly.entity_id
_entity_poly.type
_entity_poly.pdbx_seq_one_letter_code
_entity_poly.pdbx_strand_id
1 'polypeptide(L)'
;LSGCSSNVWYPFERSLLLSLILTGSARQARFLRDRWAKQQLESGRTAWETPPILSLQAWMRQQWEHCLQQGVTLPLLLSPDQERRVWQQCRPDQLRDAEGFLRQGDLIDHAMRANRLFHLWREDDEFLGLLLNDTHLEEMELFALWQQQFEEQCQQHQWLAGAGLAELLGELLLDNVITLPQRLEHYGRSQWCRAEQRLLEVLEQSGVVL
;
A
#
# COMPACT_ATOMS: atom_id res chain seq x y z
N LEU A 1 22.63 -27.42 32.07
CA LEU A 1 21.27 -27.27 31.55
C LEU A 1 21.27 -26.26 30.44
N SER A 2 21.05 -26.77 29.29
CA SER A 2 21.42 -26.41 27.97
C SER A 2 20.71 -25.17 27.46
N GLY A 3 21.50 -24.23 26.95
CA GLY A 3 21.08 -23.04 26.26
C GLY A 3 20.32 -23.34 25.00
N CYS A 4 19.18 -22.72 24.86
CA CYS A 4 18.48 -22.59 23.60
C CYS A 4 19.05 -21.34 22.88
N SER A 5 20.12 -21.57 22.14
CA SER A 5 20.74 -20.56 21.24
C SER A 5 19.85 -20.40 20.01
N SER A 6 19.07 -19.39 19.99
CA SER A 6 18.30 -18.94 18.79
C SER A 6 19.23 -18.27 17.80
N ASN A 7 20.05 -19.05 17.09
CA ASN A 7 20.92 -18.61 16.00
C ASN A 7 20.17 -18.61 14.67
N VAL A 8 19.08 -17.85 14.57
CA VAL A 8 18.30 -17.72 13.32
C VAL A 8 18.82 -16.60 12.40
N TRP A 9 19.85 -15.81 12.83
CA TRP A 9 20.25 -14.59 12.14
C TRP A 9 21.67 -14.57 11.56
N TYR A 10 22.45 -15.63 11.66
CA TYR A 10 23.85 -15.63 11.22
C TYR A 10 24.11 -15.66 9.69
N PRO A 11 23.19 -16.06 8.78
CA PRO A 11 23.39 -15.89 7.35
C PRO A 11 23.11 -14.47 6.87
N PHE A 12 22.55 -13.59 7.68
CA PHE A 12 21.99 -12.29 7.30
C PHE A 12 23.02 -11.18 7.09
N GLU A 13 24.22 -11.27 7.65
CA GLU A 13 25.11 -10.09 7.74
C GLU A 13 25.73 -9.63 6.41
N ARG A 14 25.95 -10.50 5.43
CA ARG A 14 26.52 -10.12 4.11
C ARG A 14 25.49 -9.89 3.02
N SER A 15 24.30 -10.45 3.14
CA SER A 15 23.23 -10.36 2.12
C SER A 15 22.35 -9.13 2.30
N LEU A 16 22.31 -8.53 3.48
CA LEU A 16 21.40 -7.43 3.83
C LEU A 16 21.65 -6.12 3.08
N LEU A 17 22.88 -5.85 2.66
CA LEU A 17 23.22 -4.62 1.92
C LEU A 17 22.69 -4.63 0.47
N LEU A 18 22.32 -5.82 -0.04
CA LEU A 18 21.76 -6.02 -1.38
C LEU A 18 20.28 -6.38 -1.36
N SER A 19 19.69 -6.54 -0.18
CA SER A 19 18.31 -7.01 0.01
C SER A 19 17.43 -5.92 0.60
N LEU A 20 16.30 -5.66 -0.01
CA LEU A 20 15.23 -4.84 0.56
C LEU A 20 14.38 -5.71 1.51
N ILE A 21 14.18 -5.25 2.74
CA ILE A 21 13.28 -5.92 3.70
C ILE A 21 11.97 -5.14 3.77
N LEU A 22 10.91 -5.78 3.32
CA LEU A 22 9.55 -5.26 3.42
C LEU A 22 8.83 -5.78 4.66
N THR A 23 8.14 -4.88 5.34
CA THR A 23 7.33 -5.20 6.52
C THR A 23 5.87 -4.80 6.28
N GLY A 24 4.96 -5.43 7.02
CA GLY A 24 3.53 -5.11 6.95
C GLY A 24 3.16 -3.74 7.53
N SER A 25 4.05 -3.10 8.31
CA SER A 25 3.78 -1.80 8.94
C SER A 25 5.05 -1.02 9.25
N ALA A 26 4.92 0.31 9.32
CA ALA A 26 6.01 1.21 9.73
C ALA A 26 6.54 0.90 11.14
N ARG A 27 5.68 0.41 12.04
CA ARG A 27 6.07 0.00 13.40
C ARG A 27 7.02 -1.20 13.36
N GLN A 28 6.71 -2.20 12.54
CA GLN A 28 7.59 -3.36 12.35
C GLN A 28 8.93 -2.97 11.72
N ALA A 29 8.91 -2.10 10.70
CA ALA A 29 10.13 -1.59 10.09
C ALA A 29 11.03 -0.86 11.11
N ARG A 30 10.43 -0.02 11.97
CA ARG A 30 11.16 0.64 13.07
C ARG A 30 11.75 -0.36 14.03
N PHE A 31 10.95 -1.33 14.49
CA PHE A 31 11.40 -2.37 15.40
C PHE A 31 12.61 -3.14 14.87
N LEU A 32 12.60 -3.53 13.60
CA LEU A 32 13.72 -4.24 12.98
C LEU A 32 14.97 -3.36 12.87
N ARG A 33 14.84 -2.10 12.51
CA ARG A 33 15.97 -1.15 12.47
C ARG A 33 16.57 -0.92 13.84
N ASP A 34 15.75 -0.76 14.87
CA ASP A 34 16.22 -0.57 16.24
C ASP A 34 16.93 -1.83 16.75
N ARG A 35 16.40 -3.01 16.43
CA ARG A 35 17.02 -4.30 16.77
C ARG A 35 18.37 -4.47 16.06
N TRP A 36 18.45 -4.13 14.77
CA TRP A 36 19.69 -4.12 14.01
C TRP A 36 20.72 -3.18 14.63
N ALA A 37 20.35 -1.95 14.91
CA ALA A 37 21.24 -0.96 15.53
C ALA A 37 21.78 -1.46 16.89
N LYS A 38 20.92 -2.05 17.73
CA LYS A 38 21.31 -2.63 19.02
C LYS A 38 22.33 -3.74 18.85
N GLN A 39 22.14 -4.63 17.89
CA GLN A 39 23.07 -5.72 17.60
C GLN A 39 24.43 -5.19 17.12
N GLN A 40 24.47 -4.13 16.32
CA GLN A 40 25.73 -3.51 15.90
C GLN A 40 26.48 -2.89 17.10
N LEU A 41 25.77 -2.21 17.99
CA LEU A 41 26.35 -1.70 19.25
C LEU A 41 26.91 -2.81 20.14
N GLU A 42 26.18 -3.89 20.32
CA GLU A 42 26.61 -5.05 21.09
C GLU A 42 27.86 -5.75 20.50
N SER A 43 28.03 -5.68 19.18
CA SER A 43 29.23 -6.16 18.49
C SER A 43 30.42 -5.18 18.54
N GLY A 44 30.29 -4.07 19.27
CA GLY A 44 31.33 -3.06 19.43
C GLY A 44 31.54 -2.13 18.26
N ARG A 45 30.63 -2.09 17.30
CA ARG A 45 30.69 -1.17 16.16
C ARG A 45 30.23 0.23 16.56
N THR A 46 30.96 1.25 16.16
CA THR A 46 30.62 2.67 16.40
C THR A 46 29.92 3.33 15.21
N ALA A 47 30.01 2.72 14.02
CA ALA A 47 29.34 3.12 12.81
C ALA A 47 28.94 1.88 12.00
N TRP A 48 27.77 1.93 11.36
CA TRP A 48 27.25 0.86 10.51
C TRP A 48 26.30 1.41 9.46
N GLU A 49 26.15 0.67 8.39
CA GLU A 49 25.14 0.91 7.39
C GLU A 49 23.82 0.24 7.84
N THR A 50 22.72 1.01 7.79
CA THR A 50 21.40 0.49 8.12
C THR A 50 20.80 -0.16 6.86
N PRO A 51 20.42 -1.45 6.93
CA PRO A 51 19.79 -2.10 5.77
C PRO A 51 18.47 -1.40 5.39
N PRO A 52 18.08 -1.46 4.11
CA PRO A 52 16.83 -0.87 3.63
C PRO A 52 15.63 -1.66 4.15
N ILE A 53 15.14 -1.32 5.33
CA ILE A 53 13.97 -1.92 5.98
C ILE A 53 12.82 -0.92 5.92
N LEU A 54 11.79 -1.22 5.14
CA LEU A 54 10.66 -0.35 4.90
C LEU A 54 9.33 -1.10 5.10
N SER A 55 8.26 -0.37 5.41
CA SER A 55 6.93 -0.93 5.18
C SER A 55 6.64 -0.95 3.68
N LEU A 56 5.81 -1.90 3.22
CA LEU A 56 5.43 -1.96 1.81
C LEU A 56 4.86 -0.62 1.32
N GLN A 57 4.01 0.03 2.12
CA GLN A 57 3.45 1.34 1.78
C GLN A 57 4.52 2.43 1.66
N ALA A 58 5.54 2.44 2.54
CA ALA A 58 6.63 3.39 2.45
C ALA A 58 7.51 3.14 1.23
N TRP A 59 7.77 1.87 0.91
CA TRP A 59 8.50 1.50 -0.30
C TRP A 59 7.75 1.90 -1.57
N MET A 60 6.45 1.61 -1.66
CA MET A 60 5.65 2.02 -2.81
C MET A 60 5.67 3.53 -3.03
N ARG A 61 5.52 4.32 -1.96
CA ARG A 61 5.60 5.78 -2.04
C ARG A 61 6.98 6.25 -2.50
N GLN A 62 8.04 5.64 -1.99
CA GLN A 62 9.42 5.96 -2.39
C GLN A 62 9.65 5.67 -3.88
N GLN A 63 9.12 4.56 -4.41
CA GLN A 63 9.21 4.26 -5.84
C GLN A 63 8.45 5.29 -6.68
N TRP A 64 7.24 5.67 -6.28
CA TRP A 64 6.48 6.72 -6.95
C TRP A 64 7.24 8.06 -6.96
N GLU A 65 7.80 8.48 -5.82
CA GLU A 65 8.62 9.69 -5.71
C GLU A 65 9.87 9.61 -6.59
N HIS A 66 10.52 8.46 -6.66
CA HIS A 66 11.69 8.23 -7.49
C HIS A 66 11.36 8.36 -8.99
N CYS A 67 10.26 7.78 -9.45
CA CYS A 67 9.78 7.93 -10.83
C CYS A 67 9.53 9.40 -11.19
N LEU A 68 8.92 10.17 -10.29
CA LEU A 68 8.76 11.62 -10.48
C LEU A 68 10.09 12.36 -10.61
N GLN A 69 11.08 12.02 -9.78
CA GLN A 69 12.42 12.61 -9.84
C GLN A 69 13.13 12.28 -11.15
N GLN A 70 12.82 11.14 -11.76
CA GLN A 70 13.31 10.75 -13.09
C GLN A 70 12.56 11.42 -14.24
N GLY A 71 11.55 12.24 -13.95
CA GLY A 71 10.77 12.95 -14.96
C GLY A 71 9.64 12.12 -15.58
N VAL A 72 9.27 11.00 -14.97
CA VAL A 72 8.11 10.21 -15.39
C VAL A 72 6.84 10.98 -15.07
N THR A 73 5.96 11.13 -16.06
CA THR A 73 4.66 11.77 -15.88
C THR A 73 3.73 10.82 -15.14
N LEU A 74 3.42 11.13 -13.89
CA LEU A 74 2.56 10.32 -13.01
C LEU A 74 1.41 11.16 -12.46
N PRO A 75 0.28 10.52 -12.11
CA PRO A 75 -0.79 11.20 -11.41
C PRO A 75 -0.32 11.67 -10.02
N LEU A 76 -0.87 12.78 -9.55
CA LEU A 76 -0.59 13.31 -8.22
C LEU A 76 -1.17 12.38 -7.15
N LEU A 77 -0.32 11.81 -6.32
CA LEU A 77 -0.75 11.00 -5.19
C LEU A 77 -1.38 11.88 -4.11
N LEU A 78 -2.67 11.68 -3.89
CA LEU A 78 -3.43 12.43 -2.89
C LEU A 78 -2.96 12.06 -1.47
N SER A 79 -2.79 13.09 -0.63
CA SER A 79 -2.71 12.88 0.81
C SER A 79 -4.08 12.47 1.36
N PRO A 80 -4.17 11.84 2.54
CA PRO A 80 -5.46 11.46 3.14
C PRO A 80 -6.44 12.63 3.27
N ASP A 81 -5.94 13.83 3.59
CA ASP A 81 -6.77 15.03 3.72
C ASP A 81 -7.26 15.56 2.36
N GLN A 82 -6.45 15.46 1.32
CA GLN A 82 -6.87 15.80 -0.05
C GLN A 82 -7.90 14.80 -0.56
N GLU A 83 -7.65 13.51 -0.40
CA GLU A 83 -8.58 12.44 -0.77
C GLU A 83 -9.94 12.63 -0.07
N ARG A 84 -9.94 12.92 1.24
CA ARG A 84 -11.16 13.23 2.00
C ARG A 84 -11.93 14.41 1.42
N ARG A 85 -11.26 15.49 1.00
CA ARG A 85 -11.89 16.65 0.38
C ARG A 85 -12.54 16.31 -0.96
N VAL A 86 -11.87 15.50 -1.78
CA VAL A 86 -12.44 15.04 -3.06
C VAL A 86 -13.68 14.20 -2.81
N TRP A 87 -13.64 13.25 -1.87
CA TRP A 87 -14.82 12.47 -1.46
C TRP A 87 -15.97 13.35 -0.99
N GLN A 88 -15.68 14.41 -0.23
CA GLN A 88 -16.68 15.36 0.22
C GLN A 88 -17.32 16.14 -0.94
N GLN A 89 -16.53 16.53 -1.94
CA GLN A 89 -17.01 17.28 -3.12
C GLN A 89 -17.86 16.40 -4.04
N CYS A 90 -17.49 15.13 -4.18
CA CYS A 90 -18.17 14.14 -5.02
C CYS A 90 -19.40 13.50 -4.35
N ARG A 91 -19.84 14.00 -3.19
CA ARG A 91 -20.95 13.39 -2.46
C ARG A 91 -22.27 13.53 -3.23
N PRO A 92 -22.98 12.41 -3.53
CA PRO A 92 -24.28 12.45 -4.17
C PRO A 92 -25.31 13.28 -3.38
N ASP A 93 -26.22 13.96 -4.05
CA ASP A 93 -27.24 14.79 -3.39
C ASP A 93 -28.16 13.98 -2.48
N GLN A 94 -28.47 12.74 -2.83
CA GLN A 94 -29.27 11.80 -2.04
C GLN A 94 -28.69 11.58 -0.63
N LEU A 95 -27.34 11.67 -0.50
CA LEU A 95 -26.66 11.53 0.80
C LEU A 95 -26.56 12.87 1.58
N ARG A 96 -26.90 14.00 0.96
CA ARG A 96 -26.93 15.30 1.65
C ARG A 96 -28.14 15.43 2.56
N ASP A 97 -29.27 14.83 2.16
CA ASP A 97 -30.52 14.87 2.92
C ASP A 97 -30.59 13.83 4.06
N ALA A 98 -29.68 12.86 4.05
CA ALA A 98 -29.59 11.81 5.08
C ALA A 98 -28.96 12.28 6.41
N GLU A 99 -28.85 13.57 6.66
CA GLU A 99 -28.14 14.19 7.80
C GLU A 99 -28.69 13.86 9.21
N GLY A 100 -29.73 13.04 9.29
CA GLY A 100 -30.37 12.72 10.57
C GLY A 100 -29.70 11.67 11.46
N PHE A 101 -28.86 10.79 10.91
CA PHE A 101 -28.40 9.60 11.62
C PHE A 101 -26.88 9.44 11.77
N LEU A 102 -26.09 9.99 10.86
CA LEU A 102 -24.62 9.90 10.91
C LEU A 102 -23.99 11.30 10.78
N ARG A 103 -22.95 11.56 11.57
CA ARG A 103 -22.13 12.76 11.36
C ARG A 103 -21.51 12.69 9.99
N GLN A 104 -21.59 13.78 9.20
CA GLN A 104 -21.06 13.84 7.83
C GLN A 104 -19.61 13.32 7.72
N GLY A 105 -18.77 13.61 8.70
CA GLY A 105 -17.39 13.15 8.77
C GLY A 105 -17.27 11.63 8.79
N ASP A 106 -18.13 10.96 9.51
CA ASP A 106 -18.09 9.50 9.66
C ASP A 106 -18.48 8.80 8.36
N LEU A 107 -19.44 9.35 7.60
CA LEU A 107 -19.87 8.79 6.32
C LEU A 107 -18.75 8.85 5.27
N ILE A 108 -18.03 9.98 5.19
CA ILE A 108 -16.88 10.10 4.28
C ILE A 108 -15.77 9.10 4.66
N ASP A 109 -15.48 8.94 5.95
CA ASP A 109 -14.49 7.98 6.41
C ASP A 109 -14.89 6.54 6.10
N HIS A 110 -16.18 6.22 6.18
CA HIS A 110 -16.70 4.93 5.75
C HIS A 110 -16.55 4.71 4.25
N ALA A 111 -16.88 5.69 3.42
CA ALA A 111 -16.72 5.62 1.97
C ALA A 111 -15.26 5.46 1.56
N MET A 112 -14.34 6.25 2.12
CA MET A 112 -12.91 6.12 1.90
C MET A 112 -12.38 4.74 2.31
N ARG A 113 -12.87 4.21 3.45
CA ARG A 113 -12.48 2.88 3.92
C ARG A 113 -13.02 1.78 3.00
N ALA A 114 -14.27 1.87 2.57
CA ALA A 114 -14.89 0.94 1.64
C ALA A 114 -14.15 0.93 0.30
N ASN A 115 -13.87 2.10 -0.26
CA ASN A 115 -13.08 2.24 -1.49
C ASN A 115 -11.69 1.61 -1.36
N ARG A 116 -11.02 1.87 -0.23
CA ARG A 116 -9.71 1.25 0.04
C ARG A 116 -9.80 -0.28 0.09
N LEU A 117 -10.80 -0.83 0.79
CA LEU A 117 -10.99 -2.28 0.85
C LEU A 117 -11.30 -2.87 -0.53
N PHE A 118 -12.11 -2.19 -1.30
CA PHE A 118 -12.42 -2.56 -2.67
C PHE A 118 -11.13 -2.69 -3.51
N HIS A 119 -10.29 -1.66 -3.59
CA HIS A 119 -9.02 -1.71 -4.32
C HIS A 119 -8.05 -2.78 -3.79
N LEU A 120 -8.01 -3.00 -2.49
CA LEU A 120 -7.10 -3.97 -1.90
C LEU A 120 -7.51 -5.43 -2.16
N TRP A 121 -8.83 -5.71 -2.26
CA TRP A 121 -9.36 -7.07 -2.27
C TRP A 121 -10.12 -7.43 -3.54
N ARG A 122 -10.32 -6.50 -4.47
CA ARG A 122 -10.99 -6.75 -5.75
C ARG A 122 -10.29 -7.90 -6.48
N GLU A 123 -11.02 -8.96 -6.75
CA GLU A 123 -10.50 -10.10 -7.52
C GLU A 123 -10.79 -9.92 -9.01
N ASP A 124 -12.06 -9.67 -9.38
CA ASP A 124 -12.50 -9.42 -10.76
C ASP A 124 -13.82 -8.63 -10.75
N ASP A 125 -14.25 -8.16 -11.92
CA ASP A 125 -15.53 -7.42 -12.08
C ASP A 125 -16.76 -8.28 -11.73
N GLU A 126 -16.62 -9.59 -11.73
CA GLU A 126 -17.66 -10.57 -11.36
C GLU A 126 -18.04 -10.51 -9.87
N PHE A 127 -17.09 -10.11 -9.01
CA PHE A 127 -17.32 -9.93 -7.57
C PHE A 127 -18.31 -8.80 -7.26
N LEU A 128 -18.28 -7.72 -8.04
CA LEU A 128 -19.28 -6.63 -7.96
C LEU A 128 -20.68 -7.13 -8.30
N GLY A 129 -20.81 -7.99 -9.32
CA GLY A 129 -22.08 -8.58 -9.71
C GLY A 129 -22.69 -9.48 -8.62
N LEU A 130 -21.86 -10.16 -7.83
CA LEU A 130 -22.32 -10.99 -6.70
C LEU A 130 -22.78 -10.15 -5.51
N LEU A 131 -22.07 -9.05 -5.21
CA LEU A 131 -22.45 -8.13 -4.14
C LEU A 131 -23.76 -7.38 -4.43
N LEU A 132 -24.05 -7.09 -5.71
CA LEU A 132 -25.26 -6.39 -6.13
C LEU A 132 -26.55 -7.27 -6.10
N ASN A 133 -26.42 -8.58 -5.86
CA ASN A 133 -27.55 -9.50 -5.80
C ASN A 133 -28.17 -9.67 -4.40
N ASP A 134 -27.65 -9.00 -3.37
CA ASP A 134 -28.14 -9.15 -1.99
C ASP A 134 -28.95 -7.92 -1.50
N THR A 135 -29.67 -8.07 -0.43
CA THR A 135 -30.77 -7.23 0.09
C THR A 135 -30.46 -5.77 0.47
N HIS A 136 -29.26 -5.27 0.23
CA HIS A 136 -28.83 -3.89 0.52
C HIS A 136 -28.55 -3.03 -0.74
N LEU A 137 -29.34 -3.24 -1.78
CA LEU A 137 -29.15 -2.64 -3.11
C LEU A 137 -29.03 -1.12 -3.09
N GLU A 138 -29.88 -0.42 -2.35
CA GLU A 138 -29.90 1.07 -2.37
C GLU A 138 -28.62 1.69 -1.79
N GLU A 139 -28.10 1.17 -0.68
CA GLU A 139 -26.88 1.68 -0.06
C GLU A 139 -25.64 1.39 -0.91
N MET A 140 -25.61 0.22 -1.54
CA MET A 140 -24.52 -0.19 -2.43
C MET A 140 -24.55 0.59 -3.75
N GLU A 141 -25.72 0.85 -4.31
CA GLU A 141 -25.88 1.69 -5.50
C GLU A 141 -25.43 3.14 -5.24
N LEU A 142 -25.78 3.70 -4.08
CA LEU A 142 -25.33 5.03 -3.67
C LEU A 142 -23.81 5.08 -3.46
N PHE A 143 -23.22 4.04 -2.86
CA PHE A 143 -21.78 3.97 -2.72
C PHE A 143 -21.08 3.83 -4.08
N ALA A 144 -21.59 2.98 -4.97
CA ALA A 144 -21.05 2.80 -6.32
C ALA A 144 -21.10 4.11 -7.14
N LEU A 145 -22.22 4.85 -7.06
CA LEU A 145 -22.34 6.16 -7.68
C LEU A 145 -21.32 7.16 -7.10
N TRP A 146 -21.14 7.17 -5.79
CA TRP A 146 -20.17 8.05 -5.14
C TRP A 146 -18.74 7.71 -5.51
N GLN A 147 -18.41 6.40 -5.54
CA GLN A 147 -17.13 5.90 -6.00
C GLN A 147 -16.84 6.29 -7.44
N GLN A 148 -17.81 6.10 -8.33
CA GLN A 148 -17.69 6.50 -9.74
C GLN A 148 -17.40 8.00 -9.88
N GLN A 149 -18.14 8.86 -9.19
CA GLN A 149 -17.91 10.31 -9.22
C GLN A 149 -16.52 10.69 -8.68
N PHE A 150 -16.06 10.00 -7.63
CA PHE A 150 -14.71 10.19 -7.11
C PHE A 150 -13.63 9.77 -8.11
N GLU A 151 -13.79 8.62 -8.76
CA GLU A 151 -12.85 8.11 -9.77
C GLU A 151 -12.82 9.01 -11.02
N GLU A 152 -13.98 9.50 -11.48
CA GLU A 152 -14.07 10.47 -12.58
C GLU A 152 -13.31 11.77 -12.25
N GLN A 153 -13.44 12.30 -11.05
CA GLN A 153 -12.68 13.48 -10.60
C GLN A 153 -11.19 13.20 -10.54
N CYS A 154 -10.80 12.04 -10.03
CA CYS A 154 -9.39 11.63 -10.01
C CYS A 154 -8.81 11.54 -11.44
N GLN A 155 -9.54 10.96 -12.37
CA GLN A 155 -9.12 10.85 -13.77
C GLN A 155 -8.99 12.22 -14.43
N GLN A 156 -10.00 13.09 -14.29
CA GLN A 156 -10.03 14.43 -14.89
C GLN A 156 -8.86 15.31 -14.44
N HIS A 157 -8.45 15.18 -13.20
CA HIS A 157 -7.38 15.98 -12.59
C HIS A 157 -6.04 15.29 -12.52
N GLN A 158 -5.92 14.06 -13.04
CA GLN A 158 -4.73 13.23 -12.93
C GLN A 158 -4.31 13.03 -11.46
N TRP A 159 -5.26 12.70 -10.61
CA TRP A 159 -5.04 12.36 -9.21
C TRP A 159 -5.06 10.85 -9.00
N LEU A 160 -4.34 10.39 -7.98
CA LEU A 160 -4.30 9.00 -7.57
C LEU A 160 -4.65 8.89 -6.08
N ALA A 161 -5.66 8.12 -5.75
CA ALA A 161 -5.91 7.73 -4.36
C ALA A 161 -4.83 6.76 -3.87
N GLY A 162 -4.51 6.82 -2.56
CA GLY A 162 -3.47 5.95 -1.99
C GLY A 162 -3.73 4.45 -2.18
N ALA A 163 -4.98 4.05 -2.34
CA ALA A 163 -5.37 2.67 -2.60
C ALA A 163 -4.94 2.14 -3.98
N GLY A 164 -4.89 3.00 -5.01
CA GLY A 164 -4.49 2.65 -6.37
C GLY A 164 -2.97 2.58 -6.60
N LEU A 165 -2.16 2.93 -5.58
CA LEU A 165 -0.72 3.02 -5.75
C LEU A 165 -0.05 1.68 -6.09
N ALA A 166 -0.53 0.56 -5.54
CA ALA A 166 0.02 -0.75 -5.83
C ALA A 166 -0.20 -1.17 -7.30
N GLU A 167 -1.37 -0.84 -7.84
CA GLU A 167 -1.72 -1.11 -9.24
C GLU A 167 -0.87 -0.29 -10.20
N LEU A 168 -0.77 1.03 -9.98
CA LEU A 168 0.10 1.91 -10.77
C LEU A 168 1.57 1.43 -10.77
N LEU A 169 2.09 1.04 -9.61
CA LEU A 169 3.46 0.54 -9.54
C LEU A 169 3.63 -0.79 -10.26
N GLY A 170 2.62 -1.65 -10.24
CA GLY A 170 2.62 -2.88 -11.05
C GLY A 170 2.76 -2.59 -12.54
N GLU A 171 2.05 -1.62 -13.07
CA GLU A 171 2.16 -1.17 -14.47
C GLU A 171 3.56 -0.61 -14.77
N LEU A 172 4.07 0.29 -13.92
CA LEU A 172 5.40 0.88 -14.09
C LEU A 172 6.55 -0.15 -14.01
N LEU A 173 6.35 -1.22 -13.25
CA LEU A 173 7.29 -2.34 -13.19
C LEU A 173 7.32 -3.13 -14.49
N LEU A 174 6.16 -3.43 -15.07
CA LEU A 174 6.04 -4.11 -16.35
C LEU A 174 6.67 -3.30 -17.48
N ASP A 175 6.58 -1.97 -17.42
CA ASP A 175 7.18 -1.04 -18.37
C ASP A 175 8.69 -0.81 -18.13
N ASN A 176 9.30 -1.49 -17.15
CA ASN A 176 10.72 -1.36 -16.77
C ASN A 176 11.14 0.07 -16.38
N VAL A 177 10.23 0.86 -15.85
CA VAL A 177 10.50 2.24 -15.40
C VAL A 177 11.16 2.27 -14.02
N ILE A 178 10.92 1.26 -13.19
CA ILE A 178 11.40 1.18 -11.82
C ILE A 178 12.66 0.34 -11.72
N THR A 179 13.69 0.88 -11.05
CA THR A 179 14.89 0.10 -10.72
C THR A 179 14.60 -0.84 -9.55
N LEU A 180 14.76 -2.13 -9.80
CA LEU A 180 14.42 -3.18 -8.85
C LEU A 180 15.57 -3.56 -7.93
N PRO A 181 15.32 -3.92 -6.66
CA PRO A 181 16.30 -4.58 -5.82
C PRO A 181 16.59 -5.99 -6.37
N GLN A 182 17.81 -6.48 -6.18
CA GLN A 182 18.15 -7.85 -6.59
C GLN A 182 17.41 -8.90 -5.76
N ARG A 183 17.18 -8.61 -4.49
CA ARG A 183 16.50 -9.48 -3.54
C ARG A 183 15.55 -8.67 -2.65
N LEU A 184 14.39 -9.26 -2.40
CA LEU A 184 13.38 -8.71 -1.53
C LEU A 184 13.01 -9.77 -0.49
N GLU A 185 13.06 -9.39 0.78
CA GLU A 185 12.64 -10.24 1.88
C GLU A 185 11.43 -9.62 2.57
N HIS A 186 10.47 -10.42 2.99
CA HIS A 186 9.32 -9.93 3.74
C HIS A 186 9.35 -10.40 5.19
N TYR A 187 8.95 -9.53 6.11
CA TYR A 187 8.95 -9.83 7.54
C TYR A 187 7.63 -9.47 8.22
N GLY A 188 7.13 -10.42 9.02
CA GLY A 188 6.03 -10.18 9.95
C GLY A 188 4.66 -10.02 9.33
N ARG A 189 4.46 -10.49 8.10
CA ARG A 189 3.15 -10.52 7.44
C ARG A 189 2.84 -11.93 6.97
N SER A 190 1.73 -12.47 7.44
CA SER A 190 1.28 -13.81 7.09
C SER A 190 0.30 -13.82 5.90
N GLN A 191 -0.32 -12.68 5.61
CA GLN A 191 -1.28 -12.53 4.52
C GLN A 191 -1.11 -11.17 3.83
N TRP A 192 -1.08 -11.20 2.52
CA TRP A 192 -1.09 -10.03 1.64
C TRP A 192 -2.52 -9.84 1.10
N CYS A 193 -2.95 -8.59 0.94
CA CYS A 193 -4.17 -8.34 0.18
C CYS A 193 -3.93 -8.61 -1.32
N ARG A 194 -4.98 -8.76 -2.10
CA ARG A 194 -4.89 -9.15 -3.50
C ARG A 194 -4.05 -8.19 -4.35
N ALA A 195 -4.23 -6.89 -4.16
CA ALA A 195 -3.43 -5.87 -4.86
C ALA A 195 -1.93 -5.98 -4.54
N GLU A 196 -1.59 -6.26 -3.28
CA GLU A 196 -0.20 -6.43 -2.85
C GLU A 196 0.38 -7.75 -3.38
N GLN A 197 -0.41 -8.83 -3.44
CA GLN A 197 0.00 -10.10 -4.04
C GLN A 197 0.34 -9.92 -5.52
N ARG A 198 -0.55 -9.26 -6.29
CA ARG A 198 -0.30 -8.95 -7.70
C ARG A 198 1.00 -8.16 -7.90
N LEU A 199 1.24 -7.16 -7.04
CA LEU A 199 2.47 -6.38 -7.08
C LEU A 199 3.71 -7.26 -6.82
N LEU A 200 3.65 -8.17 -5.84
CA LEU A 200 4.75 -9.10 -5.55
C LEU A 200 4.96 -10.10 -6.69
N GLU A 201 3.90 -10.61 -7.31
CA GLU A 201 3.97 -11.48 -8.49
C GLU A 201 4.67 -10.78 -9.68
N VAL A 202 4.36 -9.50 -9.91
CA VAL A 202 5.04 -8.70 -10.95
C VAL A 202 6.51 -8.49 -10.60
N LEU A 203 6.86 -8.25 -9.34
CA LEU A 203 8.26 -8.16 -8.90
C LEU A 203 9.02 -9.46 -9.15
N GLU A 204 8.42 -10.59 -8.82
CA GLU A 204 9.02 -11.92 -9.06
C GLU A 204 9.21 -12.20 -10.55
N GLN A 205 8.20 -11.90 -11.38
CA GLN A 205 8.29 -12.01 -12.86
C GLN A 205 9.38 -11.10 -13.44
N SER A 206 9.65 -9.96 -12.81
CA SER A 206 10.71 -9.03 -13.19
C SER A 206 12.10 -9.44 -12.69
N GLY A 207 12.25 -10.65 -12.12
CA GLY A 207 13.52 -11.24 -11.72
C GLY A 207 13.98 -10.91 -10.29
N VAL A 208 13.12 -10.33 -9.46
CA VAL A 208 13.40 -10.12 -8.03
C VAL A 208 13.27 -11.45 -7.30
N VAL A 209 14.26 -11.82 -6.51
CA VAL A 209 14.18 -13.01 -5.64
C VAL A 209 13.37 -12.62 -4.39
N LEU A 210 12.19 -13.23 -4.19
CA LEU A 210 11.33 -13.05 -3.03
C LEU A 210 11.70 -14.01 -1.90
#